data_42329d90a7f39f617f68c1346cd70818
#
_entry.id   42329d90a7f39f617f68c1346cd70818
#
_cell.length_a   1.000
_cell.length_b   1.000
_cell.length_c   1.000
_cell.angle_alpha   90.00
_cell.angle_beta   90.00
_cell.angle_gamma   90.00
#
_symmetry.space_group_name_H-M   'P 1'
#
loop_
_entity.id
_entity.type
_entity.pdbx_description
1 polymer ?
#
loop_
_entity_poly.entity_id
_entity_poly.type
_entity_poly.pdbx_seq_one_letter_code
_entity_poly.pdbx_strand_id
1 'polypeptide(L)'
;MAQETPSWVNIDFTQRILRLAEDDSTIQVVDIFIKPATNKGDNYTSDMMRVAIEYTRKQGDKEVSDKKTLIFKFEPIAEGPRKELIQMSNIFETEICMMTDALKKMSGMLGIRLGARVYHVRMERPLCLIMEDLAPRGFRMADRQMGLDLAHSTLAIQGLARFHGSSVALCEKEPKHKDVYRKGIFHAQNPKDMTKFFQAACTSLALEIEKWPEFGESYGQKLKILAENVFEKGVEAVKRNDNEFNVINHGDFWVNNMLFRYDENNKPVEHIFVDFQLALYTSPAIDLHYFLNTSPSEKVRDDCIDSLLDEYLKTLTATMKQLGCKTQPPTKDALLKSMEERAIYGLISMMTVLPVIVVDKSEVKDIDEMLGGNGIVESPGMKSPIFRRIMQKKLPKYAQMGLLD
;
A
#
# COMPACT_ATOMS: atom_id res chain seq x y z
N MET A 1 -18.22 15.55 6.54
CA MET A 1 -19.39 14.97 7.27
C MET A 1 -18.87 13.95 8.27
N ALA A 2 -19.50 13.78 9.44
CA ALA A 2 -19.14 12.71 10.35
C ALA A 2 -19.40 11.36 9.67
N GLN A 3 -18.43 10.45 9.69
CA GLN A 3 -18.55 9.13 9.12
C GLN A 3 -19.66 8.35 9.86
N GLU A 4 -20.71 7.93 9.15
CA GLU A 4 -21.81 7.16 9.77
C GLU A 4 -21.30 5.80 10.24
N THR A 5 -21.57 5.50 11.50
CA THR A 5 -21.26 4.18 12.07
C THR A 5 -22.38 3.21 11.72
N PRO A 6 -22.07 2.07 11.08
CA PRO A 6 -23.09 1.05 10.81
C PRO A 6 -23.75 0.55 12.11
N SER A 7 -25.05 0.38 12.11
CA SER A 7 -25.84 -0.02 13.29
C SER A 7 -25.42 -1.37 13.89
N TRP A 8 -24.81 -2.24 13.10
CA TRP A 8 -24.30 -3.53 13.54
C TRP A 8 -22.98 -3.44 14.32
N VAL A 9 -22.28 -2.28 14.28
CA VAL A 9 -21.10 -2.02 15.13
C VAL A 9 -21.62 -1.62 16.51
N ASN A 10 -21.91 -2.61 17.33
CA ASN A 10 -22.48 -2.45 18.66
C ASN A 10 -21.81 -3.40 19.67
N ILE A 11 -22.22 -3.29 20.94
CA ILE A 11 -21.66 -4.08 22.06
C ILE A 11 -21.78 -5.58 21.80
N ASP A 12 -22.96 -6.06 21.37
CA ASP A 12 -23.22 -7.50 21.20
C ASP A 12 -22.34 -8.09 20.09
N PHE A 13 -22.24 -7.39 18.97
CA PHE A 13 -21.37 -7.78 17.87
C PHE A 13 -19.90 -7.81 18.28
N THR A 14 -19.44 -6.77 18.96
CA THR A 14 -18.05 -6.64 19.44
C THR A 14 -17.70 -7.73 20.47
N GLN A 15 -18.61 -8.01 21.40
CA GLN A 15 -18.45 -9.09 22.38
C GLN A 15 -18.31 -10.45 21.71
N ARG A 16 -19.17 -10.75 20.74
CA ARG A 16 -19.11 -12.00 19.99
C ARG A 16 -17.77 -12.18 19.28
N ILE A 17 -17.27 -11.13 18.65
CA ILE A 17 -15.97 -11.17 17.96
C ILE A 17 -14.83 -11.40 18.96
N LEU A 18 -14.79 -10.69 20.07
CA LEU A 18 -13.75 -10.87 21.06
C LEU A 18 -13.75 -12.28 21.64
N ARG A 19 -14.92 -12.80 21.99
CA ARG A 19 -15.04 -14.18 22.50
C ARG A 19 -14.47 -15.21 21.53
N LEU A 20 -14.81 -15.08 20.26
CA LEU A 20 -14.31 -15.99 19.21
C LEU A 20 -12.81 -15.85 18.97
N ALA A 21 -12.31 -14.60 18.91
CA ALA A 21 -10.91 -14.35 18.55
C ALA A 21 -9.92 -14.65 19.70
N GLU A 22 -10.38 -14.52 20.96
CA GLU A 22 -9.59 -14.78 22.16
C GLU A 22 -9.85 -16.20 22.74
N ASP A 23 -10.79 -16.96 22.14
CA ASP A 23 -11.25 -18.26 22.65
C ASP A 23 -11.67 -18.19 24.13
N ASP A 24 -12.39 -17.12 24.49
CA ASP A 24 -12.79 -16.82 25.87
C ASP A 24 -14.27 -16.41 25.95
N SER A 25 -15.12 -17.35 26.32
CA SER A 25 -16.57 -17.14 26.48
C SER A 25 -16.94 -16.27 27.68
N THR A 26 -16.00 -16.03 28.60
CA THR A 26 -16.23 -15.23 29.81
C THR A 26 -16.18 -13.73 29.55
N ILE A 27 -15.68 -13.30 28.41
CA ILE A 27 -15.60 -11.88 28.01
C ILE A 27 -17.01 -11.28 28.00
N GLN A 28 -17.16 -10.15 28.70
CA GLN A 28 -18.36 -9.32 28.69
C GLN A 28 -17.95 -7.89 28.34
N VAL A 29 -18.41 -7.39 27.20
CA VAL A 29 -18.16 -6.00 26.78
C VAL A 29 -19.07 -5.08 27.56
N VAL A 30 -18.47 -4.12 28.26
CA VAL A 30 -19.17 -3.13 29.09
C VAL A 30 -19.55 -1.93 28.26
N ASP A 31 -18.60 -1.42 27.45
CA ASP A 31 -18.80 -0.25 26.61
C ASP A 31 -17.88 -0.24 25.39
N ILE A 32 -18.26 0.53 24.35
CA ILE A 32 -17.47 0.75 23.13
C ILE A 32 -17.44 2.24 22.78
N PHE A 33 -16.26 2.75 22.42
CA PHE A 33 -16.06 4.13 21.95
C PHE A 33 -15.53 4.09 20.52
N ILE A 34 -16.25 4.72 19.59
CA ILE A 34 -15.97 4.68 18.18
C ILE A 34 -15.50 6.04 17.70
N LYS A 35 -14.40 6.07 16.97
CA LYS A 35 -13.89 7.28 16.29
C LYS A 35 -13.24 6.93 14.96
N PRO A 36 -13.11 7.88 14.01
CA PRO A 36 -12.33 7.66 12.80
C PRO A 36 -10.91 7.16 13.14
N ALA A 37 -10.41 6.20 12.38
CA ALA A 37 -9.06 5.64 12.59
C ALA A 37 -8.00 6.40 11.81
N THR A 38 -8.38 7.10 10.74
CA THR A 38 -7.50 7.84 9.82
C THR A 38 -7.95 9.29 9.69
N ASN A 39 -7.01 10.17 9.32
CA ASN A 39 -7.32 11.55 8.94
C ASN A 39 -7.60 11.61 7.43
N LYS A 40 -8.14 12.76 6.97
CA LYS A 40 -8.31 13.04 5.53
C LYS A 40 -6.95 12.92 4.82
N GLY A 41 -6.89 12.11 3.76
CA GLY A 41 -5.68 11.88 2.97
C GLY A 41 -4.76 10.74 3.46
N ASP A 42 -5.11 10.07 4.55
CA ASP A 42 -4.37 8.89 5.00
C ASP A 42 -4.93 7.59 4.39
N ASN A 43 -6.19 7.59 3.95
CA ASN A 43 -6.86 6.46 3.32
C ASN A 43 -7.92 6.95 2.31
N TYR A 44 -7.95 6.31 1.13
CA TYR A 44 -8.80 6.72 0.01
C TYR A 44 -9.88 5.70 -0.37
N THR A 45 -9.64 4.43 -0.10
CA THR A 45 -10.42 3.31 -0.66
C THR A 45 -11.39 2.67 0.32
N SER A 46 -11.27 2.97 1.60
CA SER A 46 -12.09 2.34 2.65
C SER A 46 -12.52 3.36 3.71
N ASP A 47 -13.53 3.00 4.47
CA ASP A 47 -13.89 3.69 5.70
C ASP A 47 -13.25 2.96 6.87
N MET A 48 -12.60 3.68 7.79
CA MET A 48 -11.87 3.07 8.90
C MET A 48 -12.27 3.68 10.23
N MET A 49 -12.65 2.82 11.18
CA MET A 49 -12.99 3.22 12.54
C MET A 49 -12.08 2.53 13.55
N ARG A 50 -11.66 3.28 14.55
CA ARG A 50 -11.03 2.75 15.75
C ARG A 50 -12.10 2.55 16.80
N VAL A 51 -12.25 1.32 17.24
CA VAL A 51 -13.22 0.93 18.29
C VAL A 51 -12.44 0.59 19.54
N ALA A 52 -12.55 1.45 20.55
CA ALA A 52 -12.02 1.18 21.88
C ALA A 52 -13.09 0.43 22.69
N ILE A 53 -12.69 -0.65 23.32
CA ILE A 53 -13.57 -1.63 23.95
C ILE A 53 -13.16 -1.75 25.41
N GLU A 54 -14.11 -1.55 26.31
CA GLU A 54 -14.00 -1.86 27.74
C GLU A 54 -14.74 -3.16 28.02
N TYR A 55 -14.08 -4.12 28.64
CA TYR A 55 -14.66 -5.42 28.89
C TYR A 55 -14.16 -6.04 30.20
N THR A 56 -14.92 -6.98 30.73
CA THR A 56 -14.47 -7.85 31.84
C THR A 56 -14.26 -9.27 31.30
N ARG A 57 -13.44 -10.05 32.00
CA ARG A 57 -13.23 -11.48 31.77
C ARG A 57 -12.83 -12.19 33.05
N LYS A 58 -13.01 -13.50 33.11
CA LYS A 58 -12.56 -14.32 34.23
C LYS A 58 -11.10 -14.72 34.07
N GLN A 59 -10.31 -14.53 35.12
CA GLN A 59 -8.98 -15.12 35.27
C GLN A 59 -8.98 -16.01 36.54
N GLY A 60 -9.22 -17.31 36.32
CA GLY A 60 -9.59 -18.20 37.43
C GLY A 60 -10.93 -17.80 38.04
N ASP A 61 -10.96 -17.59 39.35
CA ASP A 61 -12.18 -17.19 40.08
C ASP A 61 -12.37 -15.66 40.16
N LYS A 62 -11.43 -14.87 39.57
CA LYS A 62 -11.51 -13.40 39.63
C LYS A 62 -12.03 -12.83 38.31
N GLU A 63 -12.90 -11.85 38.45
CA GLU A 63 -13.30 -10.99 37.36
C GLU A 63 -12.28 -9.84 37.24
N VAL A 64 -11.75 -9.64 36.00
CA VAL A 64 -10.73 -8.62 35.70
C VAL A 64 -11.27 -7.73 34.59
N SER A 65 -11.17 -6.42 34.78
CA SER A 65 -11.45 -5.41 33.75
C SER A 65 -10.22 -5.23 32.84
N ASP A 66 -10.44 -5.13 31.55
CA ASP A 66 -9.41 -4.93 30.54
C ASP A 66 -9.90 -4.01 29.43
N LYS A 67 -8.97 -3.47 28.63
CA LYS A 67 -9.28 -2.59 27.49
C LYS A 67 -8.56 -3.06 26.24
N LYS A 68 -9.23 -2.95 25.11
CA LYS A 68 -8.65 -3.28 23.80
C LYS A 68 -9.12 -2.30 22.75
N THR A 69 -8.28 -2.02 21.77
CA THR A 69 -8.66 -1.27 20.58
C THR A 69 -8.54 -2.15 19.34
N LEU A 70 -9.51 -2.04 18.44
CA LEU A 70 -9.55 -2.72 17.15
C LEU A 70 -9.76 -1.69 16.05
N ILE A 71 -9.26 -2.00 14.86
CA ILE A 71 -9.54 -1.26 13.63
C ILE A 71 -10.59 -2.03 12.83
N PHE A 72 -11.68 -1.33 12.51
CA PHE A 72 -12.73 -1.80 11.62
C PHE A 72 -12.53 -1.09 10.28
N LYS A 73 -12.12 -1.83 9.25
CA LYS A 73 -11.95 -1.35 7.89
C LYS A 73 -13.06 -1.92 7.01
N PHE A 74 -13.90 -1.05 6.44
CA PHE A 74 -15.02 -1.47 5.60
C PHE A 74 -15.06 -0.77 4.25
N GLU A 75 -15.73 -1.41 3.31
CA GLU A 75 -16.10 -0.77 2.05
C GLU A 75 -16.80 0.58 2.31
N PRO A 76 -16.63 1.57 1.43
CA PRO A 76 -17.31 2.85 1.57
C PRO A 76 -18.82 2.67 1.78
N ILE A 77 -19.36 3.31 2.81
CA ILE A 77 -20.77 3.21 3.18
C ILE A 77 -21.60 4.19 2.35
N ALA A 78 -21.10 5.42 2.20
CA ALA A 78 -21.78 6.47 1.44
C ALA A 78 -21.93 6.07 -0.02
N GLU A 79 -23.14 6.30 -0.58
CA GLU A 79 -23.40 6.07 -2.00
C GLU A 79 -22.62 7.06 -2.85
N GLY A 80 -22.11 6.60 -3.99
CA GLY A 80 -21.36 7.45 -4.93
C GLY A 80 -20.32 6.71 -5.75
N PRO A 81 -19.61 7.40 -6.65
CA PRO A 81 -18.65 6.80 -7.57
C PRO A 81 -17.54 6.02 -6.88
N ARG A 82 -17.08 6.49 -5.71
CA ARG A 82 -16.06 5.79 -4.90
C ARG A 82 -16.52 4.39 -4.48
N LYS A 83 -17.76 4.27 -3.97
CA LYS A 83 -18.31 2.98 -3.55
C LYS A 83 -18.43 2.01 -4.72
N GLU A 84 -18.98 2.48 -5.84
CA GLU A 84 -19.14 1.67 -7.05
C GLU A 84 -17.79 1.18 -7.57
N LEU A 85 -16.80 2.06 -7.68
CA LEU A 85 -15.45 1.73 -8.13
C LEU A 85 -14.79 0.67 -7.23
N ILE A 86 -14.87 0.84 -5.91
CA ILE A 86 -14.29 -0.08 -4.93
C ILE A 86 -14.95 -1.46 -5.01
N GLN A 87 -16.28 -1.52 -5.10
CA GLN A 87 -17.00 -2.79 -5.22
C GLN A 87 -16.71 -3.53 -6.53
N MET A 88 -16.50 -2.80 -7.63
CA MET A 88 -16.16 -3.40 -8.94
C MET A 88 -14.72 -3.90 -9.01
N SER A 89 -13.82 -3.31 -8.24
CA SER A 89 -12.38 -3.65 -8.27
C SER A 89 -12.01 -4.90 -7.48
N ASN A 90 -12.87 -5.39 -6.59
CA ASN A 90 -12.63 -6.54 -5.68
C ASN A 90 -11.38 -6.39 -4.79
N ILE A 91 -11.00 -5.17 -4.44
CA ILE A 91 -9.80 -4.91 -3.65
C ILE A 91 -9.96 -5.36 -2.20
N PHE A 92 -11.18 -5.31 -1.65
CA PHE A 92 -11.48 -5.81 -0.31
C PHE A 92 -11.33 -7.33 -0.21
N GLU A 93 -11.84 -8.06 -1.19
CA GLU A 93 -11.70 -9.51 -1.26
C GLU A 93 -10.22 -9.92 -1.36
N THR A 94 -9.42 -9.15 -2.11
CA THR A 94 -7.97 -9.35 -2.21
C THR A 94 -7.29 -9.17 -0.85
N GLU A 95 -7.59 -8.09 -0.14
CA GLU A 95 -7.02 -7.83 1.18
C GLU A 95 -7.46 -8.87 2.21
N ILE A 96 -8.74 -9.23 2.24
CA ILE A 96 -9.27 -10.26 3.13
C ILE A 96 -8.53 -11.59 2.88
N CYS A 97 -8.38 -11.99 1.62
CA CYS A 97 -7.67 -13.22 1.27
C CYS A 97 -6.19 -13.15 1.71
N MET A 98 -5.51 -12.02 1.48
CA MET A 98 -4.13 -11.82 1.92
C MET A 98 -4.02 -11.92 3.43
N MET A 99 -4.80 -11.17 4.17
CA MET A 99 -4.70 -11.05 5.63
C MET A 99 -5.10 -12.33 6.37
N THR A 100 -6.07 -13.08 5.86
CA THR A 100 -6.60 -14.29 6.53
C THR A 100 -5.85 -15.57 6.15
N ASP A 101 -5.22 -15.64 4.99
CA ASP A 101 -4.53 -16.85 4.50
C ASP A 101 -3.04 -16.59 4.24
N ALA A 102 -2.67 -15.91 3.17
CA ALA A 102 -1.28 -15.83 2.71
C ALA A 102 -0.35 -15.17 3.75
N LEU A 103 -0.72 -14.01 4.28
CA LEU A 103 0.10 -13.25 5.23
C LEU A 103 0.29 -14.00 6.56
N LYS A 104 -0.76 -14.70 7.02
CA LYS A 104 -0.71 -15.54 8.21
C LYS A 104 0.29 -16.69 8.03
N LYS A 105 0.26 -17.38 6.88
CA LYS A 105 1.18 -18.46 6.54
C LYS A 105 2.62 -17.97 6.41
N MET A 106 2.82 -16.87 5.69
CA MET A 106 4.13 -16.23 5.51
C MET A 106 4.73 -15.79 6.84
N SER A 107 3.95 -15.13 7.70
CA SER A 107 4.37 -14.76 9.06
C SER A 107 4.75 -15.98 9.90
N GLY A 108 3.98 -17.06 9.82
CA GLY A 108 4.25 -18.32 10.51
C GLY A 108 5.55 -18.98 10.04
N MET A 109 5.81 -18.99 8.73
CA MET A 109 7.06 -19.53 8.18
C MET A 109 8.29 -18.73 8.60
N LEU A 110 8.16 -17.41 8.70
CA LEU A 110 9.25 -16.51 9.09
C LEU A 110 9.47 -16.45 10.60
N GLY A 111 8.47 -16.81 11.42
CA GLY A 111 8.48 -16.57 12.87
C GLY A 111 8.41 -15.10 13.26
N ILE A 112 8.02 -14.22 12.34
CA ILE A 112 7.83 -12.77 12.56
C ILE A 112 6.46 -12.30 12.03
N ARG A 113 6.00 -11.17 12.51
CA ARG A 113 4.75 -10.58 12.03
C ARG A 113 5.02 -9.67 10.84
N LEU A 114 4.23 -9.86 9.77
CA LEU A 114 4.27 -9.02 8.58
C LEU A 114 3.13 -7.98 8.55
N GLY A 115 2.04 -8.23 9.26
CA GLY A 115 0.87 -7.36 9.31
C GLY A 115 0.08 -7.50 10.62
N ALA A 116 -1.02 -6.75 10.74
CA ALA A 116 -1.92 -6.80 11.89
C ALA A 116 -2.62 -8.16 12.00
N ARG A 117 -2.93 -8.59 13.24
CA ARG A 117 -3.76 -9.79 13.47
C ARG A 117 -5.20 -9.50 13.03
N VAL A 118 -5.79 -10.41 12.27
CA VAL A 118 -7.22 -10.39 11.95
C VAL A 118 -8.01 -10.98 13.11
N TYR A 119 -9.03 -10.26 13.58
CA TYR A 119 -9.96 -10.70 14.60
C TYR A 119 -11.22 -11.30 14.00
N HIS A 120 -11.75 -10.67 12.95
CA HIS A 120 -12.96 -11.16 12.28
C HIS A 120 -13.05 -10.59 10.86
N VAL A 121 -13.76 -11.31 10.00
CA VAL A 121 -14.18 -10.86 8.68
C VAL A 121 -15.69 -10.96 8.58
N ARG A 122 -16.34 -9.85 8.23
CA ARG A 122 -17.74 -9.81 7.88
C ARG A 122 -17.88 -9.80 6.37
N MET A 123 -18.47 -10.87 5.80
CA MET A 123 -18.64 -11.06 4.36
C MET A 123 -19.96 -10.52 3.81
N GLU A 124 -20.83 -10.01 4.67
CA GLU A 124 -22.04 -9.29 4.25
C GLU A 124 -21.68 -7.83 3.97
N ARG A 125 -22.19 -7.26 2.87
CA ARG A 125 -21.91 -5.87 2.50
C ARG A 125 -22.56 -4.86 3.47
N PRO A 126 -21.81 -3.79 3.82
CA PRO A 126 -20.42 -3.54 3.42
C PRO A 126 -19.47 -4.59 4.01
N LEU A 127 -18.57 -5.12 3.17
CA LEU A 127 -17.52 -6.02 3.66
C LEU A 127 -16.73 -5.33 4.77
N CYS A 128 -16.34 -6.07 5.79
CA CYS A 128 -15.56 -5.49 6.88
C CYS A 128 -14.45 -6.43 7.33
N LEU A 129 -13.24 -5.90 7.39
CA LEU A 129 -12.07 -6.53 7.99
C LEU A 129 -11.81 -5.92 9.36
N ILE A 130 -11.88 -6.73 10.42
CA ILE A 130 -11.65 -6.31 11.80
C ILE A 130 -10.29 -6.82 12.23
N MET A 131 -9.41 -5.90 12.57
CA MET A 131 -8.02 -6.19 12.86
C MET A 131 -7.51 -5.50 14.12
N GLU A 132 -6.38 -5.95 14.59
CA GLU A 132 -5.64 -5.35 15.70
C GLU A 132 -5.31 -3.89 15.41
N ASP A 133 -5.53 -3.03 16.42
CA ASP A 133 -4.94 -1.69 16.41
C ASP A 133 -3.48 -1.80 16.86
N LEU A 134 -2.57 -1.42 15.97
CA LEU A 134 -1.13 -1.51 16.22
C LEU A 134 -0.59 -0.31 17.03
N ALA A 135 -1.39 0.76 17.21
CA ALA A 135 -0.96 1.95 17.95
C ALA A 135 -0.60 1.66 19.43
N PRO A 136 -1.35 0.83 20.20
CA PRO A 136 -0.97 0.45 21.56
C PRO A 136 0.36 -0.31 21.65
N ARG A 137 0.82 -0.89 20.55
CA ARG A 137 2.13 -1.55 20.47
C ARG A 137 3.28 -0.61 20.10
N GLY A 138 2.98 0.70 19.99
CA GLY A 138 3.96 1.72 19.65
C GLY A 138 4.21 1.90 18.14
N PHE A 139 3.41 1.26 17.29
CA PHE A 139 3.51 1.48 15.84
C PHE A 139 2.80 2.75 15.41
N ARG A 140 3.43 3.52 14.54
CA ARG A 140 2.87 4.74 13.96
C ARG A 140 3.38 4.95 12.53
N MET A 141 2.66 5.73 11.74
CA MET A 141 3.13 6.19 10.43
C MET A 141 4.33 7.12 10.58
N ALA A 142 5.24 7.08 9.62
CA ALA A 142 6.27 8.09 9.47
C ALA A 142 5.69 9.39 8.88
N ASP A 143 6.42 10.49 8.98
CA ASP A 143 6.01 11.74 8.32
C ASP A 143 6.23 11.62 6.81
N ARG A 144 5.12 11.56 6.05
CA ARG A 144 5.14 11.39 4.61
C ARG A 144 5.82 12.55 3.87
N GLN A 145 5.67 13.79 4.37
CA GLN A 145 6.19 14.99 3.70
C GLN A 145 7.71 15.09 3.79
N MET A 146 8.28 14.62 4.90
CA MET A 146 9.74 14.53 5.07
C MET A 146 10.35 13.42 4.21
N GLY A 147 9.56 12.42 3.83
CA GLY A 147 10.05 11.19 3.23
C GLY A 147 10.84 10.34 4.21
N LEU A 148 11.04 9.07 3.89
CA LEU A 148 11.75 8.12 4.73
C LEU A 148 13.26 8.37 4.67
N ASP A 149 13.90 8.58 5.81
CA ASP A 149 15.35 8.60 5.90
C ASP A 149 15.97 7.21 5.62
N LEU A 150 17.29 7.11 5.64
CA LEU A 150 17.97 5.85 5.34
C LEU A 150 17.62 4.74 6.32
N ALA A 151 17.42 5.04 7.61
CA ALA A 151 17.09 4.02 8.60
C ALA A 151 15.68 3.44 8.37
N HIS A 152 14.68 4.29 8.16
CA HIS A 152 13.33 3.85 7.78
C HIS A 152 13.34 3.11 6.44
N SER A 153 14.01 3.66 5.43
CA SER A 153 14.08 3.03 4.09
C SER A 153 14.73 1.66 4.13
N THR A 154 15.79 1.48 4.93
CA THR A 154 16.45 0.19 5.11
C THR A 154 15.51 -0.83 5.76
N LEU A 155 14.81 -0.46 6.84
CA LEU A 155 13.84 -1.35 7.48
C LEU A 155 12.68 -1.72 6.54
N ALA A 156 12.18 -0.75 5.77
CA ALA A 156 11.11 -0.99 4.80
C ALA A 156 11.56 -1.97 3.71
N ILE A 157 12.75 -1.79 3.14
CA ILE A 157 13.32 -2.67 2.11
C ILE A 157 13.61 -4.07 2.66
N GLN A 158 14.13 -4.19 3.88
CA GLN A 158 14.31 -5.49 4.55
C GLN A 158 12.96 -6.19 4.79
N GLY A 159 11.95 -5.44 5.23
CA GLY A 159 10.58 -5.93 5.38
C GLY A 159 10.03 -6.44 4.06
N LEU A 160 10.15 -5.65 2.99
CA LEU A 160 9.73 -6.04 1.63
C LEU A 160 10.43 -7.31 1.15
N ALA A 161 11.75 -7.40 1.33
CA ALA A 161 12.52 -8.57 0.93
C ALA A 161 12.09 -9.85 1.67
N ARG A 162 11.74 -9.74 2.97
CA ARG A 162 11.19 -10.87 3.75
C ARG A 162 9.79 -11.25 3.27
N PHE A 163 8.95 -10.27 2.98
CA PHE A 163 7.61 -10.49 2.42
C PHE A 163 7.72 -11.19 1.06
N HIS A 164 8.54 -10.70 0.15
CA HIS A 164 8.77 -11.30 -1.16
C HIS A 164 9.36 -12.70 -1.06
N GLY A 165 10.40 -12.90 -0.25
CA GLY A 165 11.02 -14.21 -0.06
C GLY A 165 10.08 -15.25 0.53
N SER A 166 9.24 -14.86 1.50
CA SER A 166 8.23 -15.76 2.06
C SER A 166 7.08 -16.05 1.09
N SER A 167 6.76 -15.11 0.19
CA SER A 167 5.78 -15.34 -0.87
C SER A 167 6.25 -16.36 -1.90
N VAL A 168 7.55 -16.41 -2.20
CA VAL A 168 8.14 -17.47 -3.02
C VAL A 168 7.95 -18.83 -2.35
N ALA A 169 8.32 -18.96 -1.07
CA ALA A 169 8.15 -20.19 -0.33
C ALA A 169 6.68 -20.63 -0.24
N LEU A 170 5.75 -19.67 -0.07
CA LEU A 170 4.31 -19.94 -0.07
C LEU A 170 3.84 -20.46 -1.43
N CYS A 171 4.23 -19.78 -2.53
CA CYS A 171 3.83 -20.15 -3.88
C CYS A 171 4.44 -21.48 -4.35
N GLU A 172 5.58 -21.89 -3.82
CA GLU A 172 6.13 -23.24 -4.04
C GLU A 172 5.31 -24.31 -3.36
N LYS A 173 4.85 -24.06 -2.13
CA LYS A 173 4.02 -25.00 -1.34
C LYS A 173 2.58 -25.04 -1.82
N GLU A 174 2.03 -23.89 -2.14
CA GLU A 174 0.63 -23.69 -2.53
C GLU A 174 0.56 -22.84 -3.81
N PRO A 175 0.76 -23.43 -5.00
CA PRO A 175 0.81 -22.68 -6.29
C PRO A 175 -0.43 -21.84 -6.60
N LYS A 176 -1.59 -22.18 -6.00
CA LYS A 176 -2.85 -21.41 -6.16
C LYS A 176 -2.69 -19.90 -5.90
N HIS A 177 -1.78 -19.52 -4.99
CA HIS A 177 -1.56 -18.11 -4.64
C HIS A 177 -1.03 -17.28 -5.82
N LYS A 178 -0.38 -17.90 -6.81
CA LYS A 178 0.03 -17.22 -8.05
C LYS A 178 -1.15 -16.70 -8.87
N ASP A 179 -2.30 -17.37 -8.77
CA ASP A 179 -3.50 -17.02 -9.53
C ASP A 179 -4.50 -16.20 -8.71
N VAL A 180 -4.46 -16.30 -7.38
CA VAL A 180 -5.25 -15.46 -6.48
C VAL A 180 -4.87 -13.99 -6.63
N TYR A 181 -3.56 -13.69 -6.68
CA TYR A 181 -3.04 -12.31 -6.74
C TYR A 181 -2.63 -11.93 -8.17
N ARG A 182 -3.57 -12.01 -9.14
CA ARG A 182 -3.28 -11.77 -10.57
C ARG A 182 -3.73 -10.43 -11.11
N LYS A 183 -4.51 -9.64 -10.34
CA LYS A 183 -5.14 -8.42 -10.86
C LYS A 183 -4.33 -7.16 -10.55
N GLY A 184 -4.11 -6.84 -9.26
CA GLY A 184 -3.55 -5.55 -8.87
C GLY A 184 -4.42 -4.37 -9.34
N ILE A 185 -3.81 -3.19 -9.47
CA ILE A 185 -4.49 -1.99 -9.95
C ILE A 185 -4.55 -1.91 -11.48
N PHE A 186 -3.58 -2.51 -12.18
CA PHE A 186 -3.50 -2.51 -13.64
C PHE A 186 -3.88 -3.88 -14.22
N HIS A 187 -5.10 -4.01 -14.70
CA HIS A 187 -5.53 -5.20 -15.45
C HIS A 187 -6.57 -4.84 -16.51
N ALA A 188 -6.59 -5.61 -17.59
CA ALA A 188 -7.43 -5.34 -18.77
C ALA A 188 -8.94 -5.32 -18.50
N GLN A 189 -9.39 -5.86 -17.37
CA GLN A 189 -10.80 -5.91 -16.97
C GLN A 189 -11.20 -4.79 -15.99
N ASN A 190 -10.31 -3.82 -15.74
CA ASN A 190 -10.63 -2.70 -14.86
C ASN A 190 -11.78 -1.85 -15.42
N PRO A 191 -12.58 -1.21 -14.54
CA PRO A 191 -13.56 -0.24 -14.96
C PRO A 191 -12.92 0.88 -15.80
N LYS A 192 -13.63 1.37 -16.82
CA LYS A 192 -13.16 2.45 -17.69
C LYS A 192 -12.78 3.73 -16.91
N ASP A 193 -13.39 3.95 -15.76
CA ASP A 193 -13.09 5.12 -14.94
C ASP A 193 -11.71 5.05 -14.29
N MET A 194 -11.17 3.86 -14.06
CA MET A 194 -9.78 3.69 -13.65
C MET A 194 -8.82 4.12 -14.76
N THR A 195 -9.07 3.73 -16.01
CA THR A 195 -8.29 4.18 -17.17
C THR A 195 -8.32 5.72 -17.26
N LYS A 196 -9.51 6.31 -17.16
CA LYS A 196 -9.68 7.79 -17.20
C LYS A 196 -8.92 8.49 -16.07
N PHE A 197 -8.89 7.90 -14.87
CA PHE A 197 -8.14 8.46 -13.74
C PHE A 197 -6.64 8.59 -14.06
N PHE A 198 -6.01 7.54 -14.59
CA PHE A 198 -4.58 7.56 -14.94
C PHE A 198 -4.29 8.49 -16.13
N GLN A 199 -5.17 8.52 -17.13
CA GLN A 199 -5.09 9.47 -18.25
C GLN A 199 -5.18 10.91 -17.76
N ALA A 200 -6.14 11.20 -16.89
CA ALA A 200 -6.33 12.53 -16.30
C ALA A 200 -5.14 12.95 -15.43
N ALA A 201 -4.57 12.04 -14.63
CA ALA A 201 -3.38 12.31 -13.82
C ALA A 201 -2.16 12.64 -14.70
N CYS A 202 -1.95 11.89 -15.78
CA CYS A 202 -0.86 12.17 -16.73
C CYS A 202 -1.07 13.49 -17.47
N THR A 203 -2.30 13.78 -17.90
CA THR A 203 -2.66 15.07 -18.53
C THR A 203 -2.43 16.25 -17.56
N SER A 204 -2.81 16.09 -16.29
CA SER A 204 -2.60 17.11 -15.25
C SER A 204 -1.11 17.39 -15.04
N LEU A 205 -0.28 16.35 -15.03
CA LEU A 205 1.17 16.47 -14.96
C LEU A 205 1.71 17.21 -16.21
N ALA A 206 1.24 16.87 -17.40
CA ALA A 206 1.64 17.54 -18.65
C ALA A 206 1.37 19.04 -18.59
N LEU A 207 0.15 19.42 -18.19
CA LEU A 207 -0.26 20.84 -18.05
C LEU A 207 0.53 21.60 -16.98
N GLU A 208 0.97 20.91 -15.93
CA GLU A 208 1.82 21.55 -14.92
C GLU A 208 3.25 21.76 -15.42
N ILE A 209 3.82 20.74 -16.10
CA ILE A 209 5.19 20.79 -16.63
C ILE A 209 5.33 21.83 -17.76
N GLU A 210 4.30 22.06 -18.58
CA GLU A 210 4.30 23.13 -19.59
C GLU A 210 4.59 24.52 -19.02
N LYS A 211 4.29 24.74 -17.75
CA LYS A 211 4.55 26.00 -17.06
C LYS A 211 6.01 26.13 -16.56
N TRP A 212 6.79 25.06 -16.63
CA TRP A 212 8.15 25.06 -16.09
C TRP A 212 9.16 25.46 -17.17
N PRO A 213 9.91 26.55 -16.97
CA PRO A 213 10.84 27.06 -17.99
C PRO A 213 11.89 26.05 -18.46
N GLU A 214 12.25 25.09 -17.59
CA GLU A 214 13.29 24.10 -17.85
C GLU A 214 12.87 23.04 -18.88
N PHE A 215 11.57 22.73 -18.96
CA PHE A 215 11.03 21.65 -19.80
C PHE A 215 10.13 22.15 -20.92
N GLY A 216 9.34 23.17 -20.63
CA GLY A 216 8.46 23.83 -21.58
C GLY A 216 7.48 22.89 -22.28
N GLU A 217 7.05 23.31 -23.47
CA GLU A 217 6.05 22.58 -24.25
C GLU A 217 6.50 21.18 -24.70
N SER A 218 7.81 20.97 -24.89
CA SER A 218 8.34 19.69 -25.40
C SER A 218 8.00 18.51 -24.50
N TYR A 219 8.25 18.62 -23.18
CA TYR A 219 7.93 17.55 -22.25
C TYR A 219 6.42 17.47 -21.98
N GLY A 220 5.73 18.60 -21.94
CA GLY A 220 4.28 18.64 -21.80
C GLY A 220 3.59 17.89 -22.96
N GLN A 221 4.02 18.13 -24.20
CA GLN A 221 3.46 17.44 -25.37
C GLN A 221 3.72 15.93 -25.32
N LYS A 222 4.93 15.49 -24.97
CA LYS A 222 5.26 14.06 -24.81
C LYS A 222 4.36 13.40 -23.75
N LEU A 223 4.14 14.04 -22.62
CA LEU A 223 3.27 13.53 -21.57
C LEU A 223 1.79 13.50 -21.99
N LYS A 224 1.32 14.42 -22.83
CA LYS A 224 -0.04 14.36 -23.40
C LYS A 224 -0.20 13.14 -24.31
N ILE A 225 0.79 12.83 -25.12
CA ILE A 225 0.81 11.62 -25.96
C ILE A 225 0.84 10.38 -25.07
N LEU A 226 1.70 10.35 -24.05
CA LEU A 226 1.73 9.25 -23.08
C LEU A 226 0.38 9.05 -22.38
N ALA A 227 -0.37 10.13 -22.06
CA ALA A 227 -1.67 10.04 -21.40
C ALA A 227 -2.68 9.19 -22.17
N GLU A 228 -2.58 9.13 -23.52
CA GLU A 228 -3.50 8.35 -24.35
C GLU A 228 -3.41 6.84 -24.09
N ASN A 229 -2.24 6.34 -23.66
CA ASN A 229 -1.97 4.92 -23.48
C ASN A 229 -1.27 4.57 -22.14
N VAL A 230 -1.24 5.50 -21.18
CA VAL A 230 -0.52 5.31 -19.91
C VAL A 230 -1.06 4.13 -19.10
N PHE A 231 -2.37 3.88 -19.18
CA PHE A 231 -2.98 2.76 -18.46
C PHE A 231 -2.57 1.42 -19.09
N GLU A 232 -2.58 1.33 -20.42
CA GLU A 232 -2.15 0.15 -21.17
C GLU A 232 -0.67 -0.14 -20.95
N LYS A 233 0.18 0.89 -20.91
CA LYS A 233 1.60 0.75 -20.53
C LYS A 233 1.75 0.27 -19.06
N GLY A 234 0.86 0.70 -18.17
CA GLY A 234 0.79 0.19 -16.79
C GLY A 234 0.42 -1.29 -16.75
N VAL A 235 -0.59 -1.72 -17.53
CA VAL A 235 -1.00 -3.12 -17.65
C VAL A 235 0.16 -3.99 -18.18
N GLU A 236 0.90 -3.53 -19.20
CA GLU A 236 2.05 -4.28 -19.72
C GLU A 236 3.19 -4.36 -18.71
N ALA A 237 3.46 -3.29 -17.95
CA ALA A 237 4.52 -3.26 -16.93
C ALA A 237 4.29 -4.28 -15.81
N VAL A 238 3.03 -4.52 -15.42
CA VAL A 238 2.70 -5.49 -14.36
C VAL A 238 2.50 -6.90 -14.87
N LYS A 239 2.58 -7.12 -16.18
CA LYS A 239 2.35 -8.42 -16.78
C LYS A 239 3.31 -9.47 -16.25
N ARG A 240 2.74 -10.58 -15.78
CA ARG A 240 3.51 -11.72 -15.30
C ARG A 240 4.28 -12.37 -16.45
N ASN A 241 5.55 -12.61 -16.23
CA ASN A 241 6.41 -13.43 -17.09
C ASN A 241 6.93 -14.63 -16.29
N ASP A 242 6.51 -15.83 -16.63
CA ASP A 242 6.89 -17.05 -15.89
C ASP A 242 8.36 -17.44 -16.07
N ASN A 243 9.09 -16.81 -17.01
CA ASN A 243 10.53 -16.99 -17.19
C ASN A 243 11.37 -16.06 -16.30
N GLU A 244 10.73 -15.20 -15.50
CA GLU A 244 11.38 -14.28 -14.59
C GLU A 244 11.15 -14.67 -13.13
N PHE A 245 11.92 -14.02 -12.24
CA PHE A 245 11.68 -14.12 -10.81
C PHE A 245 10.42 -13.36 -10.44
N ASN A 246 9.41 -14.06 -9.92
CA ASN A 246 8.13 -13.49 -9.52
C ASN A 246 7.88 -13.69 -8.01
N VAL A 247 7.19 -12.72 -7.44
CA VAL A 247 6.80 -12.67 -6.02
C VAL A 247 5.35 -12.21 -5.90
N ILE A 248 4.73 -12.38 -4.75
CA ILE A 248 3.54 -11.61 -4.43
C ILE A 248 4.02 -10.23 -4.00
N ASN A 249 3.72 -9.20 -4.80
CA ASN A 249 3.95 -7.81 -4.44
C ASN A 249 2.86 -7.33 -3.49
N HIS A 250 3.17 -6.35 -2.67
CA HIS A 250 2.19 -5.58 -1.90
C HIS A 250 1.26 -4.79 -2.84
N GLY A 251 1.82 -4.24 -3.91
CA GLY A 251 1.11 -3.54 -4.98
C GLY A 251 0.80 -2.07 -4.67
N ASP A 252 0.91 -1.67 -3.40
CA ASP A 252 0.69 -0.29 -2.93
C ASP A 252 1.73 0.06 -1.83
N PHE A 253 3.00 -0.17 -2.14
CA PHE A 253 4.09 -0.09 -1.15
C PHE A 253 4.66 1.32 -1.04
N TRP A 254 3.95 2.20 -0.32
CA TRP A 254 4.36 3.57 -0.04
C TRP A 254 4.28 3.91 1.45
N VAL A 255 4.78 5.08 1.83
CA VAL A 255 4.98 5.49 3.23
C VAL A 255 3.74 5.39 4.11
N ASN A 256 2.52 5.63 3.59
CA ASN A 256 1.30 5.53 4.39
C ASN A 256 0.87 4.07 4.66
N ASN A 257 1.36 3.12 3.86
CA ASN A 257 1.07 1.70 4.05
C ASN A 257 2.15 0.98 4.88
N MET A 258 2.94 1.77 5.63
CA MET A 258 4.00 1.32 6.51
C MET A 258 3.83 1.90 7.90
N LEU A 259 3.89 1.03 8.90
CA LEU A 259 3.97 1.48 10.28
C LEU A 259 5.32 1.09 10.86
N PHE A 260 5.88 2.00 11.65
CA PHE A 260 7.17 1.82 12.31
C PHE A 260 7.02 1.89 13.82
N ARG A 261 7.76 1.05 14.52
CA ARG A 261 7.97 1.14 15.96
C ARG A 261 9.37 1.70 16.21
N TYR A 262 9.47 2.50 17.26
CA TYR A 262 10.66 3.26 17.58
C TYR A 262 11.21 2.87 18.94
N ASP A 263 12.52 2.99 19.10
CA ASP A 263 13.19 2.88 20.40
C ASP A 263 13.08 4.20 21.22
N GLU A 264 13.69 4.22 22.39
CA GLU A 264 13.73 5.37 23.30
C GLU A 264 14.43 6.60 22.70
N ASN A 265 15.30 6.42 21.72
CA ASN A 265 15.99 7.48 20.98
C ASN A 265 15.23 7.93 19.71
N ASN A 266 13.97 7.51 19.56
CA ASN A 266 13.13 7.76 18.38
C ASN A 266 13.72 7.20 17.07
N LYS A 267 14.55 6.16 17.15
CA LYS A 267 15.07 5.45 15.99
C LYS A 267 14.10 4.33 15.59
N PRO A 268 13.78 4.17 14.29
CA PRO A 268 12.91 3.07 13.85
C PRO A 268 13.62 1.72 14.04
N VAL A 269 12.96 0.77 14.67
CA VAL A 269 13.50 -0.55 15.02
C VAL A 269 12.68 -1.71 14.45
N GLU A 270 11.45 -1.46 14.04
CA GLU A 270 10.56 -2.47 13.48
C GLU A 270 9.64 -1.83 12.45
N HIS A 271 9.33 -2.59 11.40
CA HIS A 271 8.42 -2.21 10.32
C HIS A 271 7.33 -3.26 10.17
N ILE A 272 6.10 -2.83 9.89
CA ILE A 272 4.96 -3.70 9.59
C ILE A 272 4.15 -3.10 8.43
N PHE A 273 3.58 -3.99 7.60
CA PHE A 273 2.73 -3.58 6.47
C PHE A 273 1.28 -3.41 6.89
N VAL A 274 0.59 -2.52 6.18
CA VAL A 274 -0.87 -2.36 6.22
C VAL A 274 -1.40 -2.17 4.80
N ASP A 275 -2.68 -2.46 4.56
CA ASP A 275 -3.40 -2.20 3.29
C ASP A 275 -2.92 -3.05 2.10
N PHE A 276 -3.22 -4.35 2.13
CA PHE A 276 -2.83 -5.32 1.10
C PHE A 276 -3.81 -5.44 -0.08
N GLN A 277 -4.64 -4.45 -0.31
CA GLN A 277 -5.75 -4.48 -1.27
C GLN A 277 -5.31 -4.62 -2.73
N LEU A 278 -4.08 -4.23 -3.07
CA LEU A 278 -3.55 -4.25 -4.44
C LEU A 278 -2.51 -5.36 -4.68
N ALA A 279 -2.47 -6.37 -3.81
CA ALA A 279 -1.51 -7.46 -3.92
C ALA A 279 -1.52 -8.13 -5.30
N LEU A 280 -0.32 -8.35 -5.87
CA LEU A 280 -0.15 -8.80 -7.25
C LEU A 280 1.04 -9.75 -7.40
N TYR A 281 0.85 -10.91 -8.04
CA TYR A 281 1.93 -11.87 -8.32
C TYR A 281 2.60 -11.56 -9.67
N THR A 282 3.77 -10.94 -9.61
CA THR A 282 4.62 -10.58 -10.76
C THR A 282 6.05 -10.28 -10.30
N SER A 283 6.88 -9.66 -11.16
CA SER A 283 8.23 -9.21 -10.81
C SER A 283 8.25 -8.30 -9.56
N PRO A 284 9.25 -8.45 -8.67
CA PRO A 284 9.44 -7.57 -7.52
C PRO A 284 9.75 -6.11 -7.91
N ALA A 285 10.09 -5.86 -9.17
CA ALA A 285 10.34 -4.52 -9.69
C ALA A 285 9.14 -3.57 -9.48
N ILE A 286 7.92 -4.10 -9.37
CA ILE A 286 6.71 -3.31 -9.17
C ILE A 286 6.75 -2.59 -7.81
N ASP A 287 6.89 -3.33 -6.71
CA ASP A 287 7.00 -2.72 -5.37
C ASP A 287 8.27 -1.89 -5.22
N LEU A 288 9.39 -2.31 -5.82
CA LEU A 288 10.63 -1.53 -5.80
C LEU A 288 10.46 -0.19 -6.51
N HIS A 289 9.85 -0.15 -7.69
CA HIS A 289 9.57 1.11 -8.39
C HIS A 289 8.61 1.98 -7.59
N TYR A 290 7.56 1.40 -7.05
CA TYR A 290 6.59 2.13 -6.24
C TYR A 290 7.30 2.81 -5.06
N PHE A 291 8.01 2.05 -4.25
CA PHE A 291 8.71 2.54 -3.08
C PHE A 291 9.80 3.55 -3.40
N LEU A 292 10.76 3.17 -4.24
CA LEU A 292 11.97 3.97 -4.49
C LEU A 292 11.68 5.32 -5.18
N ASN A 293 10.56 5.45 -5.88
CA ASN A 293 10.17 6.69 -6.54
C ASN A 293 9.25 7.57 -5.68
N THR A 294 8.64 7.05 -4.61
CA THR A 294 7.63 7.79 -3.83
C THR A 294 8.05 8.07 -2.39
N SER A 295 8.53 7.07 -1.68
CA SER A 295 8.58 7.07 -0.21
C SER A 295 9.89 7.55 0.42
N PRO A 296 11.10 7.25 -0.10
CA PRO A 296 12.34 7.75 0.48
C PRO A 296 12.46 9.27 0.39
N SER A 297 13.17 9.88 1.32
CA SER A 297 13.52 11.30 1.26
C SER A 297 14.36 11.63 0.01
N GLU A 298 14.39 12.90 -0.40
CA GLU A 298 15.14 13.32 -1.58
C GLU A 298 16.61 12.89 -1.51
N LYS A 299 17.25 13.07 -0.35
CA LYS A 299 18.64 12.63 -0.12
C LYS A 299 18.82 11.12 -0.32
N VAL A 300 17.92 10.29 0.21
CA VAL A 300 18.00 8.82 0.05
C VAL A 300 17.78 8.42 -1.41
N ARG A 301 16.85 9.08 -2.11
CA ARG A 301 16.64 8.86 -3.56
C ARG A 301 17.83 9.25 -4.43
N ASP A 302 18.58 10.26 -4.02
CA ASP A 302 19.75 10.72 -4.79
C ASP A 302 20.99 9.85 -4.54
N ASP A 303 21.21 9.42 -3.27
CA ASP A 303 22.51 8.90 -2.84
C ASP A 303 22.50 7.39 -2.49
N CYS A 304 21.32 6.80 -2.18
CA CYS A 304 21.28 5.49 -1.49
C CYS A 304 20.54 4.37 -2.23
N ILE A 305 20.00 4.61 -3.44
CA ILE A 305 19.19 3.61 -4.16
C ILE A 305 19.95 2.30 -4.36
N ASP A 306 21.20 2.37 -4.82
CA ASP A 306 22.02 1.19 -5.09
C ASP A 306 22.25 0.36 -3.82
N SER A 307 22.57 1.02 -2.71
CA SER A 307 22.74 0.34 -1.41
C SER A 307 21.45 -0.26 -0.86
N LEU A 308 20.30 0.36 -1.12
CA LEU A 308 18.99 -0.21 -0.76
C LEU A 308 18.66 -1.45 -1.60
N LEU A 309 19.01 -1.46 -2.88
CA LEU A 309 18.85 -2.64 -3.74
C LEU A 309 19.78 -3.78 -3.32
N ASP A 310 21.00 -3.48 -2.91
CA ASP A 310 21.92 -4.48 -2.36
C ASP A 310 21.38 -5.09 -1.06
N GLU A 311 20.83 -4.26 -0.15
CA GLU A 311 20.21 -4.73 1.08
C GLU A 311 18.94 -5.55 0.82
N TYR A 312 18.14 -5.16 -0.19
CA TYR A 312 17.00 -5.96 -0.66
C TYR A 312 17.43 -7.35 -1.09
N LEU A 313 18.40 -7.46 -2.01
CA LEU A 313 18.87 -8.75 -2.54
C LEU A 313 19.51 -9.62 -1.45
N LYS A 314 20.31 -9.04 -0.59
CA LYS A 314 20.92 -9.72 0.56
C LYS A 314 19.85 -10.31 1.48
N THR A 315 18.87 -9.53 1.86
CA THR A 315 17.77 -9.95 2.75
C THR A 315 16.87 -10.97 2.07
N LEU A 316 16.53 -10.78 0.80
CA LEU A 316 15.74 -11.71 -0.01
C LEU A 316 16.43 -13.08 -0.08
N THR A 317 17.70 -13.09 -0.45
CA THR A 317 18.51 -14.32 -0.56
C THR A 317 18.58 -15.07 0.78
N ALA A 318 18.85 -14.35 1.87
CA ALA A 318 18.91 -14.94 3.21
C ALA A 318 17.55 -15.53 3.62
N THR A 319 16.46 -14.82 3.34
CA THR A 319 15.09 -15.27 3.65
C THR A 319 14.71 -16.52 2.86
N MET A 320 14.95 -16.51 1.55
CA MET A 320 14.66 -17.66 0.68
C MET A 320 15.47 -18.90 1.10
N LYS A 321 16.75 -18.71 1.46
CA LYS A 321 17.61 -19.77 1.99
C LYS A 321 17.08 -20.33 3.32
N GLN A 322 16.71 -19.45 4.25
CA GLN A 322 16.11 -19.83 5.55
C GLN A 322 14.85 -20.66 5.37
N LEU A 323 14.01 -20.31 4.38
CA LEU A 323 12.75 -21.01 4.10
C LEU A 323 12.88 -22.24 3.21
N GLY A 324 14.09 -22.52 2.71
CA GLY A 324 14.39 -23.69 1.87
C GLY A 324 13.76 -23.61 0.49
N CYS A 325 13.64 -22.42 -0.09
CA CYS A 325 13.10 -22.22 -1.44
C CYS A 325 13.94 -22.97 -2.48
N LYS A 326 13.27 -23.58 -3.46
CA LYS A 326 13.90 -24.20 -4.64
C LYS A 326 14.24 -23.18 -5.72
N THR A 327 13.39 -22.17 -5.87
CA THR A 327 13.62 -21.03 -6.75
C THR A 327 14.86 -20.27 -6.31
N GLN A 328 15.73 -19.91 -7.27
CA GLN A 328 16.91 -19.11 -6.96
C GLN A 328 16.55 -17.63 -6.90
N PRO A 329 17.10 -16.85 -5.95
CA PRO A 329 16.94 -15.40 -5.95
C PRO A 329 17.58 -14.80 -7.21
N PRO A 330 17.09 -13.64 -7.71
CA PRO A 330 17.65 -13.00 -8.89
C PRO A 330 19.06 -12.46 -8.58
N THR A 331 19.92 -12.43 -9.60
CA THR A 331 21.15 -11.65 -9.53
C THR A 331 20.82 -10.14 -9.57
N LYS A 332 21.78 -9.31 -9.16
CA LYS A 332 21.62 -7.85 -9.24
C LYS A 332 21.32 -7.39 -10.68
N ASP A 333 22.05 -7.92 -11.66
CA ASP A 333 21.84 -7.58 -13.06
C ASP A 333 20.45 -8.00 -13.58
N ALA A 334 19.98 -9.19 -13.19
CA ALA A 334 18.63 -9.62 -13.54
C ALA A 334 17.54 -8.74 -12.90
N LEU A 335 17.73 -8.32 -11.65
CA LEU A 335 16.82 -7.41 -10.97
C LEU A 335 16.81 -6.02 -11.66
N LEU A 336 17.99 -5.45 -11.93
CA LEU A 336 18.12 -4.15 -12.59
C LEU A 336 17.50 -4.18 -14.00
N LYS A 337 17.72 -5.26 -14.77
CA LYS A 337 17.08 -5.44 -16.07
C LYS A 337 15.56 -5.46 -15.95
N SER A 338 15.02 -6.24 -14.99
CA SER A 338 13.58 -6.30 -14.75
C SER A 338 12.99 -4.95 -14.32
N MET A 339 13.76 -4.16 -13.55
CA MET A 339 13.37 -2.78 -13.20
C MET A 339 13.42 -1.85 -14.42
N GLU A 340 14.42 -1.96 -15.27
CA GLU A 340 14.51 -1.15 -16.50
C GLU A 340 13.32 -1.41 -17.43
N GLU A 341 12.98 -2.67 -17.68
CA GLU A 341 11.83 -3.08 -18.50
C GLU A 341 10.49 -2.57 -17.96
N ARG A 342 10.39 -2.29 -16.66
CA ARG A 342 9.18 -1.83 -15.96
C ARG A 342 9.27 -0.38 -15.47
N ALA A 343 10.24 0.38 -15.96
CA ALA A 343 10.51 1.73 -15.47
C ALA A 343 9.33 2.70 -15.64
N ILE A 344 8.44 2.46 -16.62
CA ILE A 344 7.20 3.22 -16.79
C ILE A 344 6.32 3.17 -15.52
N TYR A 345 6.35 2.05 -14.76
CA TYR A 345 5.60 1.94 -13.52
C TYR A 345 6.11 2.92 -12.44
N GLY A 346 7.42 3.19 -12.44
CA GLY A 346 8.02 4.22 -11.58
C GLY A 346 7.52 5.62 -11.92
N LEU A 347 7.40 5.96 -13.20
CA LEU A 347 6.82 7.24 -13.64
C LEU A 347 5.34 7.36 -13.25
N ILE A 348 4.57 6.29 -13.47
CA ILE A 348 3.16 6.23 -13.08
C ILE A 348 3.00 6.46 -11.57
N SER A 349 3.80 5.78 -10.75
CA SER A 349 3.78 5.96 -9.30
C SER A 349 4.13 7.39 -8.89
N MET A 350 5.10 8.02 -9.56
CA MET A 350 5.46 9.41 -9.30
C MET A 350 4.35 10.39 -9.66
N MET A 351 3.65 10.20 -10.76
CA MET A 351 2.60 11.16 -11.15
C MET A 351 1.31 11.00 -10.34
N THR A 352 1.06 9.82 -9.75
CA THR A 352 -0.18 9.55 -9.00
C THR A 352 0.00 9.67 -7.49
N VAL A 353 1.09 9.15 -6.95
CA VAL A 353 1.29 9.00 -5.50
C VAL A 353 2.17 10.10 -4.90
N LEU A 354 3.25 10.48 -5.59
CA LEU A 354 4.15 11.50 -5.05
C LEU A 354 3.46 12.85 -4.78
N PRO A 355 2.53 13.35 -5.63
CA PRO A 355 1.77 14.56 -5.32
C PRO A 355 0.96 14.43 -4.02
N VAL A 356 0.41 13.25 -3.74
CA VAL A 356 -0.33 12.97 -2.49
C VAL A 356 0.60 13.00 -1.28
N ILE A 357 1.83 12.55 -1.45
CA ILE A 357 2.85 12.53 -0.38
C ILE A 357 3.28 13.95 -0.01
N VAL A 358 3.55 14.80 -1.00
CA VAL A 358 4.15 16.13 -0.79
C VAL A 358 3.14 17.26 -0.60
N VAL A 359 1.83 16.97 -0.75
CA VAL A 359 0.79 17.98 -0.54
C VAL A 359 0.70 18.40 0.92
N ASP A 360 0.43 19.68 1.17
CA ASP A 360 0.14 20.16 2.51
C ASP A 360 -1.13 19.49 3.08
N LYS A 361 -1.13 19.20 4.38
CA LYS A 361 -2.26 18.51 5.03
C LYS A 361 -3.56 19.29 4.93
N SER A 362 -3.50 20.62 4.83
CA SER A 362 -4.66 21.51 4.67
C SER A 362 -5.26 21.48 3.26
N GLU A 363 -4.48 21.04 2.26
CA GLU A 363 -4.87 21.01 0.85
C GLU A 363 -5.20 19.61 0.34
N VAL A 364 -5.20 18.60 1.22
CA VAL A 364 -5.52 17.22 0.85
C VAL A 364 -6.96 17.12 0.36
N LYS A 365 -7.13 16.56 -0.84
CA LYS A 365 -8.43 16.22 -1.44
C LYS A 365 -8.74 14.74 -1.20
N ASP A 366 -10.02 14.41 -1.04
CA ASP A 366 -10.46 13.01 -1.09
C ASP A 366 -10.62 12.51 -2.54
N ILE A 367 -10.86 11.20 -2.70
CA ILE A 367 -10.94 10.60 -4.05
C ILE A 367 -12.15 11.14 -4.83
N ASP A 368 -13.27 11.42 -4.18
CA ASP A 368 -14.47 11.98 -4.82
C ASP A 368 -14.20 13.41 -5.32
N GLU A 369 -13.46 14.22 -4.53
CA GLU A 369 -13.00 15.55 -4.94
C GLU A 369 -11.98 15.48 -6.10
N MET A 370 -11.16 14.41 -6.16
CA MET A 370 -10.21 14.21 -7.26
C MET A 370 -10.86 13.71 -8.54
N LEU A 371 -11.90 12.89 -8.44
CA LEU A 371 -12.61 12.29 -9.58
C LEU A 371 -13.71 13.20 -10.14
N GLY A 372 -14.18 14.17 -9.38
CA GLY A 372 -15.36 15.00 -9.67
C GLY A 372 -15.20 16.06 -10.75
N GLY A 373 -14.07 16.15 -11.46
CA GLY A 373 -13.76 17.25 -12.37
C GLY A 373 -13.66 16.84 -13.84
N ASN A 374 -13.61 17.82 -14.72
CA ASN A 374 -13.59 17.84 -16.19
C ASN A 374 -12.47 17.02 -16.90
N GLY A 375 -12.18 15.79 -16.47
CA GLY A 375 -11.11 14.96 -17.04
C GLY A 375 -9.69 15.37 -16.61
N ILE A 376 -9.58 16.16 -15.54
CA ILE A 376 -8.32 16.60 -14.93
C ILE A 376 -8.34 16.20 -13.47
N VAL A 377 -7.30 15.52 -13.01
CA VAL A 377 -7.09 15.25 -11.59
C VAL A 377 -6.42 16.47 -10.96
N GLU A 378 -7.17 17.25 -10.21
CA GLU A 378 -6.60 18.36 -9.47
C GLU A 378 -5.80 17.85 -8.25
N SER A 379 -4.48 17.84 -8.38
CA SER A 379 -3.60 17.50 -7.28
C SER A 379 -2.70 18.71 -6.90
N PRO A 380 -3.02 19.40 -5.80
CA PRO A 380 -2.21 20.53 -5.34
C PRO A 380 -0.73 20.19 -5.16
N GLY A 381 -0.44 18.95 -4.78
CA GLY A 381 0.94 18.48 -4.60
C GLY A 381 1.80 18.52 -5.88
N MET A 382 1.21 18.50 -7.08
CA MET A 382 1.97 18.69 -8.33
C MET A 382 2.58 20.09 -8.44
N LYS A 383 2.03 21.08 -7.74
CA LYS A 383 2.54 22.46 -7.67
C LYS A 383 3.62 22.62 -6.58
N SER A 384 3.85 21.58 -5.76
CA SER A 384 4.85 21.62 -4.69
C SER A 384 6.26 21.82 -5.25
N PRO A 385 7.08 22.72 -4.65
CA PRO A 385 8.49 22.84 -5.00
C PRO A 385 9.28 21.53 -4.85
N ILE A 386 8.89 20.67 -3.92
CA ILE A 386 9.49 19.36 -3.71
C ILE A 386 9.21 18.47 -4.92
N PHE A 387 7.95 18.40 -5.34
CA PHE A 387 7.55 17.62 -6.52
C PHE A 387 8.31 18.07 -7.76
N ARG A 388 8.37 19.39 -8.00
CA ARG A 388 9.08 19.97 -9.14
C ARG A 388 10.55 19.57 -9.15
N ARG A 389 11.28 19.72 -8.02
CA ARG A 389 12.70 19.31 -7.95
C ARG A 389 12.93 17.84 -8.26
N ILE A 390 12.04 16.97 -7.76
CA ILE A 390 12.13 15.54 -8.01
C ILE A 390 11.91 15.24 -9.49
N MET A 391 10.87 15.83 -10.09
CA MET A 391 10.55 15.63 -11.51
C MET A 391 11.64 16.18 -12.44
N GLN A 392 12.26 17.32 -12.09
CA GLN A 392 13.40 17.89 -12.83
C GLN A 392 14.57 16.90 -12.94
N LYS A 393 14.82 16.10 -11.90
CA LYS A 393 15.90 15.08 -11.90
C LYS A 393 15.49 13.77 -12.61
N LYS A 394 14.22 13.41 -12.54
CA LYS A 394 13.75 12.10 -12.98
C LYS A 394 13.22 12.08 -14.41
N LEU A 395 12.48 13.12 -14.79
CA LEU A 395 11.81 13.15 -16.10
C LEU A 395 12.79 13.05 -17.29
N PRO A 396 13.97 13.72 -17.28
CA PRO A 396 14.98 13.54 -18.33
C PRO A 396 15.48 12.10 -18.46
N LYS A 397 15.61 11.38 -17.34
CA LYS A 397 16.02 9.97 -17.36
C LYS A 397 14.96 9.09 -18.04
N TYR A 398 13.69 9.29 -17.74
CA TYR A 398 12.59 8.58 -18.39
C TYR A 398 12.49 8.92 -19.88
N ALA A 399 12.76 10.17 -20.27
CA ALA A 399 12.83 10.56 -21.67
C ALA A 399 13.98 9.86 -22.40
N GLN A 400 15.17 9.77 -21.81
CA GLN A 400 16.33 9.05 -22.37
C GLN A 400 16.07 7.55 -22.53
N MET A 401 15.23 6.97 -21.69
CA MET A 401 14.77 5.57 -21.79
C MET A 401 13.67 5.37 -22.85
N GLY A 402 13.24 6.42 -23.56
CA GLY A 402 12.16 6.35 -24.56
C GLY A 402 10.76 6.14 -23.96
N LEU A 403 10.58 6.37 -22.66
CA LEU A 403 9.30 6.10 -21.98
C LEU A 403 8.25 7.19 -22.19
N LEU A 404 8.67 8.34 -22.71
CA LEU A 404 7.79 9.47 -23.03
C LEU A 404 7.45 9.56 -24.52
N ASP A 405 7.92 8.60 -25.33
CA ASP A 405 7.72 8.59 -26.77
C ASP A 405 6.51 7.72 -27.16
#